data_34656b9f028ad4e9abb99e854250ca45
#
_entry.id   34656b9f028ad4e9abb99e854250ca45
#
_cell.length_a   1.000
_cell.length_b   1.000
_cell.length_c   1.000
_cell.angle_alpha   90.00
_cell.angle_beta   90.00
_cell.angle_gamma   90.00
#
_symmetry.space_group_name_H-M   'P 1'
#
loop_
_entity.id
_entity.type
_entity.pdbx_description
1 polymer ?
#
loop_
_entity_poly.entity_id
_entity_poly.type
_entity_poly.pdbx_seq_one_letter_code
_entity_poly.pdbx_strand_id
1 'polypeptide(L)'
;QLNKFTNSALVASDYVIVILQTQERSLKGAEKYIEHLIQLNNDYGTEIDILGLLPVLVQNGNDLDLDIIEDAESLFGKSNIFNTKIKTMQRLKRYDRTGITDNPKDIHDKRVQQVYQSVSDEVIQRINLLG
;
A
#
# COMPACT_ATOMS: atom_id res chain seq x y z
N GLN A 1 -6.68 8.05 16.82
CA GLN A 1 -6.14 7.33 16.42
C GLN A 1 -6.02 7.29 15.14
N LEU A 2 -5.16 7.57 14.68
CA LEU A 2 -5.09 7.87 13.58
C LEU A 2 -4.43 7.03 12.72
N ASN A 3 -3.26 6.67 12.71
CA ASN A 3 -2.56 5.87 11.79
C ASN A 3 -2.40 4.49 12.37
N LYS A 4 -3.01 3.55 11.76
CA LYS A 4 -2.94 2.19 12.21
C LYS A 4 -2.45 1.33 11.07
N PHE A 5 -1.34 0.66 11.29
CA PHE A 5 -0.76 -0.24 10.31
C PHE A 5 -1.19 -1.67 10.63
N THR A 6 -1.76 -2.35 9.65
CA THR A 6 -2.10 -3.76 9.77
C THR A 6 -1.31 -4.55 8.73
N ASN A 7 -1.45 -5.87 8.73
CA ASN A 7 -0.79 -6.69 7.71
C ASN A 7 -1.30 -6.41 6.30
N SER A 8 -2.47 -5.80 6.19
CA SER A 8 -3.14 -5.60 4.91
C SER A 8 -3.34 -4.16 4.51
N ALA A 9 -3.15 -3.21 5.42
CA ALA A 9 -3.52 -1.83 5.10
C ALA A 9 -2.83 -0.81 5.97
N LEU A 10 -2.73 0.40 5.44
CA LEU A 10 -2.37 1.59 6.20
C LEU A 10 -3.65 2.40 6.38
N VAL A 11 -3.97 2.73 7.61
CA VAL A 11 -5.18 3.46 7.92
C VAL A 11 -4.83 4.82 8.50
N ALA A 12 -5.41 5.86 7.94
CA ALA A 12 -5.21 7.22 8.44
C ALA A 12 -6.53 7.97 8.34
N SER A 13 -7.15 8.25 9.48
CA SER A 13 -8.43 8.97 9.52
C SER A 13 -9.48 8.34 8.61
N ASP A 14 -9.78 9.01 7.51
CA ASP A 14 -10.85 8.62 6.60
C ASP A 14 -10.36 7.87 5.36
N TYR A 15 -9.08 7.57 5.30
CA TYR A 15 -8.49 6.96 4.11
C TYR A 15 -7.74 5.68 4.44
N VAL A 16 -7.80 4.72 3.53
CA VAL A 16 -7.12 3.43 3.66
C VAL A 16 -6.34 3.14 2.39
N ILE A 17 -5.13 2.65 2.56
CA ILE A 17 -4.33 2.11 1.45
C ILE A 17 -4.22 0.61 1.72
N VAL A 18 -4.70 -0.19 0.80
CA VAL A 18 -4.62 -1.65 0.92
C VAL A 18 -3.26 -2.10 0.42
N ILE A 19 -2.51 -2.80 1.26
CA ILE A 19 -1.19 -3.29 0.87
C ILE A 19 -1.36 -4.64 0.18
N LEU A 20 -0.84 -4.73 -1.05
CA LEU A 20 -0.93 -5.93 -1.85
C LEU A 20 0.45 -6.54 -2.04
N GLN A 21 0.77 -7.57 -1.28
CA GLN A 21 1.97 -8.34 -1.54
C GLN A 21 1.74 -9.15 -2.81
N THR A 22 2.75 -9.26 -3.66
CA THR A 22 2.59 -9.93 -4.94
C THR A 22 2.69 -11.44 -4.80
N GLN A 23 1.72 -12.02 -4.13
CA GLN A 23 1.55 -13.46 -3.99
C GLN A 23 0.08 -13.79 -4.21
N GLU A 24 -0.16 -15.01 -4.65
CA GLU A 24 -1.48 -15.46 -5.06
C GLU A 24 -2.56 -15.23 -4.00
N ARG A 25 -2.30 -15.64 -2.79
CA ARG A 25 -3.29 -15.54 -1.71
C ARG A 25 -3.61 -14.11 -1.30
N SER A 26 -2.73 -13.17 -1.64
CA SER A 26 -2.94 -11.77 -1.27
C SER A 26 -4.08 -11.12 -2.03
N LEU A 27 -4.34 -11.59 -3.24
CA LEU A 27 -5.46 -11.09 -4.03
C LEU A 27 -6.78 -11.35 -3.31
N LYS A 28 -6.94 -12.55 -2.81
CA LYS A 28 -8.16 -12.93 -2.10
C LYS A 28 -8.27 -12.21 -0.76
N GLY A 29 -7.16 -12.05 -0.06
CA GLY A 29 -7.13 -11.30 1.18
C GLY A 29 -7.51 -9.84 0.99
N ALA A 30 -7.01 -9.22 -0.07
CA ALA A 30 -7.35 -7.85 -0.41
C ALA A 30 -8.83 -7.71 -0.72
N GLU A 31 -9.37 -8.63 -1.49
CA GLU A 31 -10.78 -8.64 -1.84
C GLU A 31 -11.66 -8.72 -0.60
N LYS A 32 -11.32 -9.62 0.32
CA LYS A 32 -12.08 -9.78 1.57
C LYS A 32 -11.98 -8.53 2.44
N TYR A 33 -10.81 -7.92 2.50
CA TYR A 33 -10.63 -6.71 3.28
C TYR A 33 -11.49 -5.57 2.74
N ILE A 34 -11.51 -5.41 1.42
CA ILE A 34 -12.30 -4.37 0.78
C ILE A 34 -13.79 -4.60 1.03
N GLU A 35 -14.26 -5.84 0.91
CA GLU A 35 -15.64 -6.19 1.20
C GLU A 35 -16.00 -5.86 2.65
N HIS A 36 -15.10 -6.19 3.57
CA HIS A 36 -15.30 -5.90 4.99
C HIS A 36 -15.42 -4.41 5.24
N LEU A 37 -14.59 -3.62 4.56
CA LEU A 37 -14.60 -2.17 4.73
C LEU A 37 -15.89 -1.55 4.18
N ILE A 38 -16.36 -2.04 3.05
CA ILE A 38 -17.64 -1.59 2.48
C ILE A 38 -18.78 -1.92 3.44
N GLN A 39 -18.75 -3.10 4.00
CA GLN A 39 -19.76 -3.52 4.98
C GLN A 39 -19.73 -2.63 6.21
N LEU A 40 -18.52 -2.31 6.69
CA LEU A 40 -18.35 -1.44 7.84
C LEU A 40 -18.94 -0.05 7.58
N ASN A 41 -18.67 0.50 6.40
CA ASN A 41 -19.23 1.79 6.01
C ASN A 41 -20.75 1.76 6.01
N ASN A 42 -21.33 0.68 5.50
CA ASN A 42 -22.79 0.54 5.45
C ASN A 42 -23.40 0.38 6.84
N ASP A 43 -22.76 -0.42 7.69
CA ASP A 43 -23.31 -0.74 9.01
C ASP A 43 -23.22 0.43 9.98
N TYR A 44 -22.17 1.23 9.89
CA TYR A 44 -21.92 2.29 10.85
C TYR A 44 -22.03 3.69 10.29
N GLY A 45 -22.37 3.81 9.02
CA GLY A 45 -22.50 5.12 8.39
C GLY A 45 -21.17 5.85 8.24
N THR A 46 -20.06 5.12 8.28
CA THR A 46 -18.74 5.73 8.09
C THR A 46 -18.48 5.94 6.60
N GLU A 47 -17.53 6.82 6.31
CA GLU A 47 -17.18 7.17 4.93
C GLU A 47 -15.70 7.01 4.73
N ILE A 48 -15.19 5.82 5.00
CA ILE A 48 -13.77 5.51 4.80
C ILE A 48 -13.54 5.22 3.32
N ASP A 49 -12.64 5.98 2.73
CA ASP A 49 -12.31 5.83 1.31
C ASP A 49 -11.06 4.98 1.13
N ILE A 50 -11.10 4.10 0.14
CA ILE A 50 -9.93 3.31 -0.25
C ILE A 50 -9.20 4.09 -1.33
N LEU A 51 -7.98 4.51 -1.05
CA LEU A 51 -7.17 5.25 -2.02
C LEU A 51 -6.66 4.36 -3.14
N GLY A 52 -6.48 3.10 -2.84
CA GLY A 52 -6.02 2.14 -3.83
C GLY A 52 -5.23 1.01 -3.19
N LEU A 53 -4.71 0.13 -4.03
CA LEU A 53 -3.89 -0.99 -3.59
C LEU A 53 -2.43 -0.68 -3.92
N LEU A 54 -1.57 -0.81 -2.92
CA LEU A 54 -0.15 -0.51 -3.06
C LEU A 54 0.63 -1.81 -3.19
N PRO A 55 1.19 -2.09 -4.37
CA PRO A 55 1.93 -3.34 -4.56
C PRO A 55 3.26 -3.36 -3.81
N VAL A 56 3.51 -4.46 -3.12
CA VAL A 56 4.78 -4.73 -2.48
C VAL A 56 5.36 -5.96 -3.17
N LEU A 57 6.46 -5.78 -3.89
CA LEU A 57 7.03 -6.80 -4.76
C LEU A 57 7.83 -7.80 -3.94
N VAL A 58 7.29 -8.99 -3.79
CA VAL A 58 7.89 -10.04 -2.95
C VAL A 58 9.10 -10.65 -3.64
N GLN A 59 9.09 -10.68 -4.97
CA GLN A 59 10.14 -11.29 -5.76
C GLN A 59 11.00 -10.25 -6.49
N ASN A 60 11.08 -9.04 -5.96
CA ASN A 60 11.89 -7.94 -6.48
C ASN A 60 11.59 -7.55 -7.94
N GLY A 61 10.36 -7.74 -8.36
CA GLY A 61 9.92 -7.29 -9.69
C GLY A 61 10.03 -8.30 -10.80
N ASN A 62 10.15 -9.59 -10.48
CA ASN A 62 10.21 -10.61 -11.51
C ASN A 62 8.83 -10.87 -12.13
N ASP A 63 8.75 -11.83 -13.03
CA ASP A 63 7.54 -12.11 -13.79
C ASP A 63 6.35 -12.50 -12.90
N LEU A 64 6.62 -13.20 -11.79
CA LEU A 64 5.55 -13.58 -10.88
C LEU A 64 4.89 -12.36 -10.25
N ASP A 65 5.71 -11.38 -9.84
CA ASP A 65 5.18 -10.14 -9.30
C ASP A 65 4.31 -9.42 -10.32
N LEU A 66 4.78 -9.37 -11.57
CA LEU A 66 4.05 -8.70 -12.64
C LEU A 66 2.73 -9.39 -12.95
N ASP A 67 2.72 -10.72 -12.91
CA ASP A 67 1.51 -11.50 -13.13
C ASP A 67 0.45 -11.20 -12.06
N ILE A 68 0.88 -11.12 -10.80
CA ILE A 68 -0.04 -10.81 -9.70
C ILE A 68 -0.59 -9.39 -9.83
N ILE A 69 0.25 -8.44 -10.22
CA ILE A 69 -0.20 -7.06 -10.43
C ILE A 69 -1.22 -7.01 -11.57
N GLU A 70 -0.97 -7.73 -12.65
CA GLU A 70 -1.89 -7.78 -13.77
C GLU A 70 -3.24 -8.38 -13.35
N ASP A 71 -3.22 -9.44 -12.55
CA ASP A 71 -4.44 -10.03 -12.03
C ASP A 71 -5.19 -9.04 -11.15
N ALA A 72 -4.45 -8.28 -10.33
CA ALA A 72 -5.06 -7.26 -9.47
C ALA A 72 -5.69 -6.15 -10.31
N GLU A 73 -5.02 -5.73 -11.38
CA GLU A 73 -5.57 -4.71 -12.27
C GLU A 73 -6.87 -5.17 -12.91
N SER A 74 -6.94 -6.45 -13.27
CA SER A 74 -8.16 -7.03 -13.85
C SER A 74 -9.27 -7.14 -12.81
N LEU A 75 -8.92 -7.46 -11.58
CA LEU A 75 -9.90 -7.70 -10.53
C LEU A 75 -10.40 -6.39 -9.89
N PHE A 76 -9.52 -5.44 -9.66
CA PHE A 76 -9.85 -4.21 -8.92
C PHE A 76 -9.90 -2.95 -9.79
N GLY A 77 -9.44 -3.05 -11.03
CA GLY A 77 -9.34 -1.88 -11.90
C GLY A 77 -7.93 -1.27 -11.85
N LYS A 78 -7.38 -0.99 -13.01
CA LYS A 78 -6.01 -0.48 -13.12
C LYS A 78 -5.83 0.84 -12.39
N SER A 79 -6.82 1.72 -12.42
CA SER A 79 -6.75 3.02 -11.77
C SER A 79 -6.72 2.91 -10.24
N ASN A 80 -7.14 1.78 -9.71
CA ASN A 80 -7.15 1.54 -8.27
C ASN A 80 -5.84 0.91 -7.76
N ILE A 81 -4.91 0.64 -8.65
CA ILE A 81 -3.60 0.11 -8.27
C ILE A 81 -2.60 1.26 -8.29
N PHE A 82 -1.87 1.44 -7.20
CA PHE A 82 -0.85 2.50 -7.14
C PHE A 82 0.21 2.29 -8.21
N ASN A 83 0.66 3.37 -8.80
CA ASN A 83 1.78 3.33 -9.74
C ASN A 83 3.10 3.07 -9.01
N THR A 84 3.21 3.59 -7.79
CA THR A 84 4.37 3.33 -6.96
C THR A 84 4.35 1.89 -6.46
N LYS A 85 5.48 1.21 -6.55
CA LYS A 85 5.62 -0.16 -6.10
C LYS A 85 6.81 -0.26 -5.16
N ILE A 86 6.64 -1.02 -4.09
CA ILE A 86 7.69 -1.17 -3.08
C ILE A 86 8.42 -2.48 -3.30
N LYS A 87 9.74 -2.40 -3.48
CA LYS A 87 10.53 -3.59 -3.81
C LYS A 87 11.11 -4.35 -2.61
N THR A 88 11.29 -3.71 -1.48
CA THR A 88 12.01 -4.40 -0.41
C THR A 88 11.31 -4.28 0.92
N MET A 89 10.51 -5.27 1.23
CA MET A 89 9.85 -5.39 2.53
C MET A 89 10.84 -5.48 3.67
N GLN A 90 11.93 -6.18 3.46
CA GLN A 90 12.91 -6.41 4.51
C GLN A 90 13.54 -5.12 5.00
N ARG A 91 13.79 -4.18 4.11
CA ARG A 91 14.32 -2.89 4.52
C ARG A 91 13.33 -2.08 5.33
N LEU A 92 12.07 -2.11 4.93
CA LEU A 92 11.03 -1.41 5.67
C LEU A 92 10.89 -1.98 7.07
N LYS A 93 10.96 -3.30 7.22
CA LYS A 93 10.92 -3.94 8.53
C LYS A 93 12.08 -3.53 9.40
N ARG A 94 13.25 -3.36 8.80
CA ARG A 94 14.43 -2.91 9.51
C ARG A 94 14.24 -1.50 10.06
N TYR A 95 13.62 -0.63 9.27
CA TYR A 95 13.36 0.74 9.70
C TYR A 95 12.34 0.82 10.83
N ASP A 96 11.43 -0.12 10.90
CA ASP A 96 10.50 -0.19 12.02
C ASP A 96 11.23 -0.36 13.35
N ARG A 97 12.41 -1.00 13.31
CA ARG A 97 13.18 -1.22 14.54
C ARG A 97 14.09 -0.06 14.87
N THR A 98 14.72 0.52 13.88
CA THR A 98 15.79 1.50 14.11
C THR A 98 15.37 2.93 13.82
N GLY A 99 14.23 3.11 13.17
CA GLY A 99 13.82 4.42 12.71
C GLY A 99 14.58 4.85 11.46
N ILE A 100 14.02 5.80 10.73
CA ILE A 100 14.65 6.34 9.54
C ILE A 100 15.59 7.46 9.98
N THR A 101 16.84 7.43 9.53
CA THR A 101 17.82 8.43 9.89
C THR A 101 18.24 9.25 8.69
N ASP A 102 18.75 10.46 8.95
CA ASP A 102 19.30 11.32 7.89
C ASP A 102 20.81 11.17 7.80
N ASN A 103 21.36 10.12 8.38
CA ASN A 103 22.79 9.89 8.37
C ASN A 103 23.29 9.69 6.94
N PRO A 104 24.19 10.55 6.44
CA PRO A 104 24.67 10.44 5.05
C PRO A 104 25.41 9.15 4.76
N LYS A 105 25.86 8.46 5.79
CA LYS A 105 26.54 7.19 5.61
C LYS A 105 25.58 6.07 5.27
N ASP A 106 24.29 6.30 5.45
CA ASP A 106 23.29 5.27 5.26
C ASP A 106 22.58 5.47 3.93
N ILE A 107 23.21 4.98 2.88
CA ILE A 107 22.69 5.07 1.52
C ILE A 107 21.33 4.39 1.41
N HIS A 108 21.12 3.34 2.19
CA HIS A 108 19.86 2.61 2.17
C HIS A 108 18.71 3.45 2.71
N ASP A 109 18.98 4.30 3.67
CA ASP A 109 17.97 5.20 4.21
C ASP A 109 17.44 6.16 3.14
N LYS A 110 18.33 6.67 2.29
CA LYS A 110 17.92 7.56 1.21
C LYS A 110 16.98 6.88 0.23
N ARG A 111 17.25 5.62 -0.10
CA ARG A 111 16.39 4.86 -1.01
C ARG A 111 15.03 4.63 -0.41
N VAL A 112 14.98 4.28 0.86
CA VAL A 112 13.71 4.09 1.56
C VAL A 112 12.96 5.40 1.67
N GLN A 113 13.65 6.50 1.95
CA GLN A 113 13.03 7.81 2.01
C GLN A 113 12.45 8.20 0.66
N GLN A 114 13.13 7.87 -0.46
CA GLN A 114 12.59 8.11 -1.79
C GLN A 114 11.32 7.31 -2.06
N VAL A 115 11.27 6.07 -1.61
CA VAL A 115 10.08 5.24 -1.74
C VAL A 115 8.93 5.85 -0.94
N TYR A 116 9.18 6.24 0.30
CA TYR A 116 8.15 6.89 1.12
C TYR A 116 7.69 8.19 0.49
N GLN A 117 8.61 8.96 -0.10
CA GLN A 117 8.24 10.19 -0.76
C GLN A 117 7.34 9.93 -1.97
N SER A 118 7.66 8.91 -2.76
CA SER A 118 6.85 8.53 -3.91
C SER A 118 5.46 8.09 -3.50
N VAL A 119 5.36 7.31 -2.42
CA VAL A 119 4.06 6.88 -1.89
C VAL A 119 3.28 8.09 -1.40
N SER A 120 3.94 8.97 -0.64
CA SER A 120 3.28 10.17 -0.11
C SER A 120 2.76 11.06 -1.22
N ASP A 121 3.54 11.26 -2.27
CA ASP A 121 3.13 12.08 -3.40
C ASP A 121 1.90 11.48 -4.10
N GLU A 122 1.91 10.18 -4.29
CA GLU A 122 0.79 9.50 -4.93
C GLU A 122 -0.46 9.51 -4.03
N VAL A 123 -0.29 9.38 -2.72
CA VAL A 123 -1.39 9.49 -1.75
C VAL A 123 -2.05 10.87 -1.88
N ILE A 124 -1.25 11.92 -1.87
CA ILE A 124 -1.77 13.28 -1.99
C ILE A 124 -2.52 13.46 -3.31
N GLN A 125 -1.94 12.96 -4.39
CA GLN A 125 -2.57 13.03 -5.70
C GLN A 125 -3.92 12.32 -5.71
N ARG A 126 -3.99 11.14 -5.12
CA ARG A 126 -5.23 10.37 -5.09
C ARG A 126 -6.29 11.02 -4.21
N ILE A 127 -5.88 11.60 -3.10
CA ILE A 127 -6.82 12.34 -2.24
C ILE A 127 -7.40 13.52 -3.00
N ASN A 128 -6.56 14.25 -3.72
CA ASN A 128 -7.01 15.40 -4.50
C ASN A 128 -8.00 15.01 -5.59
N LEU A 129 -7.86 13.83 -6.17
CA LEU A 129 -8.78 13.34 -7.18
C LEU A 129 -10.15 12.99 -6.61
N LEU A 130 -10.22 12.66 -5.33
CA LEU A 130 -11.49 12.35 -4.69
C LEU A 130 -12.28 13.60 -4.34
N GLY A 131 -11.57 14.66 -4.03
CA GLY A 131 -12.20 15.86 -3.55
C GLY A 131 -12.31 16.94 -4.53
#